data_a477db5d6350a6694b40e7bda27f062e
#
_entry.id   a477db5d6350a6694b40e7bda27f062e
#
_cell.length_a   1.000
_cell.length_b   1.000
_cell.length_c   1.000
_cell.angle_alpha   90.00
_cell.angle_beta   90.00
_cell.angle_gamma   90.00
#
_symmetry.space_group_name_H-M   'P 1'
#
loop_
_entity.id
_entity.type
_entity.pdbx_description
1 polymer ?
#
loop_
_entity_poly.entity_id
_entity_poly.type
_entity_poly.pdbx_seq_one_letter_code
_entity_poly.pdbx_strand_id
1 'polypeptide(L)'
;MLNVYNILETIRMIQDEYLDIRTITMGISLLDCIDTDIDKACEKVYNKIVTKAGNLVPVGQQIEKEYGIPIVNKRISVTPIAMLAAACPNDNPVKFAKALQRAADTCGVNFIGGYSALVHKGFSAGDMALIKSIPEALDVTQNICSSVNIGSTKSGINMDAVKIMGQIVKESAERTADRDCIGPAKLVVFCNAVEDNPFMAGAFHGVGEPDCEIHVGVSGPGVVRAALTKYPDASIDEIADVIKKTAFKITRMGQLVGARASELLGVPFGIVDLSLAPTPAVGDSVAHILEEMGLEMCGTHGTTACLAMLNDAVKKGGVMASSTVGGLSGAFIPVSEDAGMIDAAVAGVLSLEKLEAMTAVCSVGLDMIVVPGDITPETISAIIADEAAIGMVNSKTTAVRLIPAIGRKEGETLEFGGLLGSGPVMPIREKSPAKFINRGGRIPAPMQSLKN
;
A
#
# COMPACT_ATOMS: atom_id res chain seq x y z
N MET A 1 -0.64 24.53 29.76
CA MET A 1 -0.18 23.68 30.88
C MET A 1 -0.27 22.24 30.37
N LEU A 2 0.87 21.55 30.27
CA LEU A 2 0.86 20.10 29.86
C LEU A 2 0.13 19.32 30.98
N ASN A 3 -0.95 18.66 30.62
CA ASN A 3 -1.69 17.82 31.56
C ASN A 3 -0.93 16.49 31.70
N VAL A 4 -0.51 16.15 32.93
CA VAL A 4 0.20 14.88 33.24
C VAL A 4 -0.58 13.65 32.70
N TYR A 5 -1.91 13.70 32.69
CA TYR A 5 -2.75 12.65 32.15
C TYR A 5 -2.51 12.44 30.63
N ASN A 6 -2.42 13.53 29.86
CA ASN A 6 -2.17 13.43 28.41
C ASN A 6 -0.75 12.90 28.11
N ILE A 7 0.24 13.21 28.96
CA ILE A 7 1.60 12.67 28.82
C ILE A 7 1.60 11.17 29.06
N LEU A 8 0.97 10.72 30.14
CA LEU A 8 0.85 9.30 30.48
C LEU A 8 0.04 8.53 29.42
N GLU A 9 -1.00 9.13 28.86
CA GLU A 9 -1.77 8.53 27.77
C GLU A 9 -0.89 8.33 26.53
N THR A 10 -0.11 9.34 26.12
CA THR A 10 0.80 9.22 24.97
C THR A 10 1.86 8.13 25.19
N ILE A 11 2.45 8.05 26.39
CA ILE A 11 3.41 6.98 26.73
C ILE A 11 2.75 5.60 26.59
N ARG A 12 1.53 5.42 27.08
CA ARG A 12 0.79 4.17 26.97
C ARG A 12 0.47 3.82 25.53
N MET A 13 0.04 4.79 24.73
CA MET A 13 -0.21 4.58 23.29
C MET A 13 1.02 4.01 22.57
N ILE A 14 2.22 4.46 22.93
CA ILE A 14 3.49 4.00 22.31
C ILE A 14 3.92 2.65 22.88
N GLN A 15 3.92 2.48 24.21
CA GLN A 15 4.50 1.31 24.85
C GLN A 15 3.58 0.08 24.86
N ASP A 16 2.28 0.30 25.04
CA ASP A 16 1.32 -0.78 25.30
C ASP A 16 0.30 -0.96 24.16
N GLU A 17 0.06 0.09 23.34
CA GLU A 17 -1.04 0.13 22.36
C GLU A 17 -0.54 0.18 20.91
N TYR A 18 0.75 -0.06 20.65
CA TYR A 18 1.37 -0.16 19.31
C TYR A 18 1.24 1.09 18.43
N LEU A 19 1.27 2.30 19.01
CA LEU A 19 1.41 3.51 18.20
C LEU A 19 2.80 3.55 17.57
N ASP A 20 2.85 3.56 16.25
CA ASP A 20 4.10 3.73 15.52
C ASP A 20 4.01 4.77 14.40
N ILE A 21 5.14 5.30 14.01
CA ILE A 21 5.32 5.91 12.70
C ILE A 21 5.71 4.78 11.75
N ARG A 22 4.72 4.31 10.98
CA ARG A 22 4.93 3.18 10.09
C ARG A 22 6.01 3.47 9.07
N THR A 23 6.07 4.70 8.58
CA THR A 23 7.10 5.10 7.62
C THR A 23 7.35 6.60 7.61
N ILE A 24 8.62 6.99 7.39
CA ILE A 24 9.00 8.26 6.79
C ILE A 24 9.43 7.96 5.35
N THR A 25 8.77 8.57 4.37
CA THR A 25 9.02 8.33 2.96
C THR A 25 9.45 9.63 2.27
N MET A 26 10.62 9.60 1.64
CA MET A 26 11.09 10.73 0.81
C MET A 26 10.63 10.52 -0.63
N GLY A 27 9.77 11.42 -1.12
CA GLY A 27 9.42 11.53 -2.54
C GLY A 27 10.52 12.26 -3.30
N ILE A 28 10.94 11.73 -4.43
CA ILE A 28 12.01 12.31 -5.26
C ILE A 28 11.60 12.28 -6.73
N SER A 29 11.49 13.45 -7.36
CA SER A 29 11.33 13.55 -8.82
C SER A 29 12.61 13.12 -9.52
N LEU A 30 12.49 12.30 -10.55
CA LEU A 30 13.60 11.84 -11.39
C LEU A 30 13.52 12.39 -12.82
N LEU A 31 12.66 13.36 -13.08
CA LEU A 31 12.44 13.89 -14.44
C LEU A 31 13.70 14.52 -15.04
N ASP A 32 14.57 15.12 -14.24
CA ASP A 32 15.87 15.66 -14.65
C ASP A 32 16.96 14.58 -14.88
N CYS A 33 16.66 13.33 -14.52
CA CYS A 33 17.54 12.18 -14.75
C CYS A 33 17.33 11.52 -16.12
N ILE A 34 16.33 11.97 -16.91
CA ILE A 34 16.05 11.42 -18.24
C ILE A 34 17.28 11.56 -19.14
N ASP A 35 17.63 10.47 -19.84
CA ASP A 35 18.70 10.43 -20.83
C ASP A 35 18.38 9.37 -21.88
N THR A 36 18.86 9.53 -23.10
CA THR A 36 18.73 8.53 -24.18
C THR A 36 19.70 7.37 -24.03
N ASP A 37 20.72 7.52 -23.20
CA ASP A 37 21.66 6.49 -22.78
C ASP A 37 21.22 5.99 -21.40
N ILE A 38 20.74 4.74 -21.33
CA ILE A 38 20.22 4.16 -20.10
C ILE A 38 21.26 4.09 -18.97
N ASP A 39 22.53 3.88 -19.29
CA ASP A 39 23.57 3.77 -18.27
C ASP A 39 23.84 5.16 -17.64
N LYS A 40 23.81 6.23 -18.44
CA LYS A 40 23.86 7.61 -17.92
C LYS A 40 22.61 7.96 -17.11
N ALA A 41 21.41 7.57 -17.56
CA ALA A 41 20.17 7.76 -16.81
C ALA A 41 20.25 7.06 -15.45
N CYS A 42 20.70 5.81 -15.40
CA CYS A 42 20.88 5.04 -14.17
C CYS A 42 21.86 5.69 -13.19
N GLU A 43 22.99 6.25 -13.68
CA GLU A 43 23.93 6.96 -12.81
C GLU A 43 23.36 8.28 -12.28
N LYS A 44 22.61 9.03 -13.11
CA LYS A 44 21.89 10.24 -12.64
C LYS A 44 20.88 9.88 -11.55
N VAL A 45 20.08 8.83 -11.74
CA VAL A 45 19.10 8.33 -10.77
C VAL A 45 19.79 7.97 -9.46
N TYR A 46 20.83 7.16 -9.51
CA TYR A 46 21.59 6.78 -8.32
C TYR A 46 22.13 8.00 -7.57
N ASN A 47 22.83 8.90 -8.28
CA ASN A 47 23.45 10.06 -7.68
C ASN A 47 22.42 11.01 -7.06
N LYS A 48 21.28 11.25 -7.74
CA LYS A 48 20.21 12.11 -7.20
C LYS A 48 19.62 11.53 -5.92
N ILE A 49 19.27 10.23 -5.91
CA ILE A 49 18.71 9.56 -4.74
C ILE A 49 19.68 9.63 -3.55
N VAL A 50 20.95 9.27 -3.75
CA VAL A 50 21.94 9.28 -2.69
C VAL A 50 22.18 10.70 -2.16
N THR A 51 22.19 11.70 -3.02
CA THR A 51 22.35 13.11 -2.64
C THR A 51 21.16 13.60 -1.79
N LYS A 52 19.93 13.27 -2.17
CA LYS A 52 18.71 13.74 -1.49
C LYS A 52 18.42 12.94 -0.23
N ALA A 53 18.51 11.60 -0.29
CA ALA A 53 18.05 10.71 0.77
C ALA A 53 19.18 10.11 1.65
N GLY A 54 20.43 10.45 1.42
CA GLY A 54 21.57 9.89 2.19
C GLY A 54 21.47 10.09 3.71
N ASN A 55 20.79 11.15 4.15
CA ASN A 55 20.56 11.43 5.57
C ASN A 55 19.20 10.98 6.10
N LEU A 56 18.36 10.33 5.29
CA LEU A 56 16.99 9.96 5.70
C LEU A 56 16.98 9.00 6.89
N VAL A 57 17.81 7.96 6.85
CA VAL A 57 17.89 6.95 7.93
C VAL A 57 18.48 7.55 9.22
N PRO A 58 19.63 8.25 9.21
CA PRO A 58 20.15 8.92 10.41
C PRO A 58 19.16 9.89 11.03
N VAL A 59 18.48 10.71 10.22
CA VAL A 59 17.46 11.66 10.70
C VAL A 59 16.26 10.93 11.31
N GLY A 60 15.77 9.85 10.67
CA GLY A 60 14.72 9.04 11.26
C GLY A 60 15.11 8.49 12.63
N GLN A 61 16.31 7.95 12.78
CA GLN A 61 16.84 7.46 14.06
C GLN A 61 17.02 8.56 15.11
N GLN A 62 17.38 9.77 14.68
CA GLN A 62 17.46 10.93 15.58
C GLN A 62 16.07 11.28 16.13
N ILE A 63 15.04 11.33 15.28
CA ILE A 63 13.66 11.65 15.66
C ILE A 63 13.09 10.58 16.61
N GLU A 64 13.37 9.30 16.35
CA GLU A 64 13.02 8.21 17.26
C GLU A 64 13.57 8.45 18.69
N LYS A 65 14.82 8.89 18.79
CA LYS A 65 15.44 9.19 20.08
C LYS A 65 14.88 10.47 20.73
N GLU A 66 14.57 11.49 19.93
CA GLU A 66 14.03 12.77 20.42
C GLU A 66 12.61 12.60 21.00
N TYR A 67 11.76 11.80 20.36
CA TYR A 67 10.34 11.69 20.72
C TYR A 67 9.98 10.37 21.41
N GLY A 68 10.85 9.37 21.37
CA GLY A 68 10.56 8.03 21.91
C GLY A 68 9.50 7.26 21.10
N ILE A 69 9.21 7.70 19.86
CA ILE A 69 8.22 7.07 18.97
C ILE A 69 8.96 6.23 17.94
N PRO A 70 8.68 4.93 17.82
CA PRO A 70 9.30 4.08 16.79
C PRO A 70 8.98 4.57 15.38
N ILE A 71 9.98 4.64 14.51
CA ILE A 71 9.81 4.85 13.06
C ILE A 71 10.23 3.55 12.37
N VAL A 72 9.25 2.73 12.02
CA VAL A 72 9.48 1.34 11.61
C VAL A 72 10.21 1.26 10.28
N ASN A 73 9.80 2.07 9.30
CA ASN A 73 10.42 2.09 7.97
C ASN A 73 10.90 3.49 7.58
N LYS A 74 12.02 3.52 6.85
CA LYS A 74 12.53 4.68 6.12
C LYS A 74 12.51 4.29 4.65
N ARG A 75 11.71 4.99 3.82
CA ARG A 75 11.44 4.63 2.44
C ARG A 75 11.71 5.78 1.47
N ILE A 76 11.81 5.44 0.21
CA ILE A 76 11.87 6.40 -0.89
C ILE A 76 10.77 6.04 -1.89
N SER A 77 10.11 7.05 -2.46
CA SER A 77 9.26 6.92 -3.65
C SER A 77 9.82 7.81 -4.75
N VAL A 78 9.84 7.29 -5.98
CA VAL A 78 10.39 8.04 -7.11
C VAL A 78 9.38 8.18 -8.24
N THR A 79 9.62 9.11 -9.16
CA THR A 79 8.86 9.22 -10.40
C THR A 79 8.73 7.86 -11.09
N PRO A 80 7.55 7.49 -11.63
CA PRO A 80 7.37 6.22 -12.34
C PRO A 80 8.46 5.99 -13.40
N ILE A 81 9.26 4.95 -13.20
CA ILE A 81 10.44 4.66 -14.05
C ILE A 81 10.07 4.43 -15.51
N ALA A 82 8.83 4.03 -15.82
CA ALA A 82 8.37 3.93 -17.20
C ALA A 82 8.53 5.25 -17.99
N MET A 83 8.45 6.40 -17.32
CA MET A 83 8.64 7.71 -17.95
C MET A 83 10.10 7.92 -18.38
N LEU A 84 11.06 7.45 -17.56
CA LEU A 84 12.48 7.50 -17.90
C LEU A 84 12.80 6.48 -18.99
N ALA A 85 12.26 5.26 -18.88
CA ALA A 85 12.45 4.19 -19.85
C ALA A 85 11.92 4.53 -21.26
N ALA A 86 10.96 5.46 -21.36
CA ALA A 86 10.45 5.94 -22.64
C ALA A 86 11.52 6.67 -23.50
N ALA A 87 12.57 7.21 -22.87
CA ALA A 87 13.69 7.85 -23.59
C ALA A 87 14.71 6.84 -24.15
N CYS A 88 14.70 5.59 -23.65
CA CYS A 88 15.59 4.50 -24.05
C CYS A 88 14.80 3.19 -24.31
N PRO A 89 13.87 3.18 -25.30
CA PRO A 89 12.86 2.14 -25.45
C PRO A 89 13.39 0.77 -25.89
N ASN A 90 14.62 0.71 -26.37
CA ASN A 90 15.28 -0.51 -26.84
C ASN A 90 16.17 -1.18 -25.76
N ASP A 91 16.33 -0.54 -24.61
CA ASP A 91 17.15 -1.03 -23.52
C ASP A 91 16.33 -1.85 -22.52
N ASN A 92 17.02 -2.64 -21.69
CA ASN A 92 16.37 -3.41 -20.62
C ASN A 92 16.15 -2.54 -19.37
N PRO A 93 14.88 -2.22 -19.01
CA PRO A 93 14.58 -1.39 -17.83
C PRO A 93 15.06 -1.97 -16.50
N VAL A 94 15.39 -3.27 -16.40
CA VAL A 94 15.96 -3.88 -15.21
C VAL A 94 17.25 -3.17 -14.74
N LYS A 95 17.96 -2.48 -15.64
CA LYS A 95 19.09 -1.62 -15.25
C LYS A 95 18.67 -0.52 -14.26
N PHE A 96 17.50 0.10 -14.44
CA PHE A 96 16.96 1.06 -13.47
C PHE A 96 16.65 0.39 -12.12
N ALA A 97 16.05 -0.82 -12.11
CA ALA A 97 15.81 -1.54 -10.87
C ALA A 97 17.12 -1.80 -10.10
N LYS A 98 18.19 -2.19 -10.79
CA LYS A 98 19.51 -2.38 -10.20
C LYS A 98 20.13 -1.08 -9.69
N ALA A 99 19.93 0.04 -10.40
CA ALA A 99 20.39 1.36 -9.96
C ALA A 99 19.64 1.83 -8.69
N LEU A 100 18.31 1.61 -8.63
CA LEU A 100 17.50 1.85 -7.45
C LEU A 100 17.94 0.96 -6.26
N GLN A 101 18.24 -0.33 -6.51
CA GLN A 101 18.75 -1.22 -5.46
C GLN A 101 20.09 -0.73 -4.90
N ARG A 102 21.03 -0.34 -5.75
CA ARG A 102 22.29 0.29 -5.31
C ARG A 102 22.05 1.51 -4.43
N ALA A 103 21.09 2.36 -4.82
CA ALA A 103 20.73 3.55 -4.04
C ALA A 103 20.10 3.18 -2.69
N ALA A 104 19.23 2.14 -2.66
CA ALA A 104 18.64 1.63 -1.42
C ALA A 104 19.72 1.12 -0.45
N ASP A 105 20.67 0.35 -0.96
CA ASP A 105 21.80 -0.19 -0.18
C ASP A 105 22.66 0.94 0.39
N THR A 106 22.95 1.97 -0.42
CA THR A 106 23.79 3.10 -0.02
C THR A 106 23.10 3.99 1.03
N CYS A 107 21.79 4.24 0.88
CA CYS A 107 21.02 5.05 1.83
C CYS A 107 20.58 4.25 3.07
N GLY A 108 20.62 2.92 3.03
CA GLY A 108 20.19 2.04 4.11
C GLY A 108 18.67 2.02 4.29
N VAL A 109 17.89 2.34 3.24
CA VAL A 109 16.42 2.39 3.31
C VAL A 109 15.79 1.02 3.15
N ASN A 110 14.60 0.84 3.72
CA ASN A 110 13.89 -0.43 3.69
C ASN A 110 13.32 -0.74 2.31
N PHE A 111 12.75 0.28 1.62
CA PHE A 111 12.14 0.11 0.29
C PHE A 111 12.32 1.34 -0.57
N ILE A 112 12.38 1.14 -1.90
CA ILE A 112 12.19 2.17 -2.92
C ILE A 112 11.02 1.75 -3.81
N GLY A 113 9.96 2.56 -3.84
CA GLY A 113 8.85 2.46 -4.76
C GLY A 113 9.05 3.34 -5.99
N GLY A 114 8.31 3.04 -7.07
CA GLY A 114 8.36 3.82 -8.31
C GLY A 114 8.91 3.05 -9.51
N TYR A 115 9.26 1.76 -9.38
CA TYR A 115 9.44 0.90 -10.54
C TYR A 115 8.07 0.61 -11.18
N SER A 116 7.45 1.66 -11.73
CA SER A 116 6.00 1.75 -11.94
C SER A 116 5.66 2.28 -13.33
N ALA A 117 4.42 1.97 -13.77
CA ALA A 117 3.84 2.46 -15.02
C ALA A 117 2.39 2.93 -14.80
N LEU A 118 1.98 4.00 -15.50
CA LEU A 118 0.64 4.59 -15.43
C LEU A 118 -0.08 4.39 -16.78
N VAL A 119 -0.80 3.26 -16.91
CA VAL A 119 -1.38 2.81 -18.19
C VAL A 119 -2.90 2.87 -18.26
N HIS A 120 -3.52 3.60 -17.33
CA HIS A 120 -4.99 3.74 -17.29
C HIS A 120 -5.59 4.37 -18.56
N LYS A 121 -4.84 5.13 -19.35
CA LYS A 121 -5.29 5.67 -20.63
C LYS A 121 -4.76 4.94 -21.86
N GLY A 122 -3.71 4.18 -21.73
CA GLY A 122 -3.03 3.45 -22.80
C GLY A 122 -1.56 3.23 -22.47
N PHE A 123 -0.81 2.67 -23.40
CA PHE A 123 0.60 2.36 -23.22
C PHE A 123 1.49 3.31 -24.03
N SER A 124 2.58 3.74 -23.44
CA SER A 124 3.76 4.22 -24.13
C SER A 124 4.75 3.08 -24.39
N ALA A 125 5.80 3.32 -25.17
CA ALA A 125 6.86 2.35 -25.39
C ALA A 125 7.59 2.00 -24.08
N GLY A 126 7.82 2.98 -23.21
CA GLY A 126 8.44 2.79 -21.90
C GLY A 126 7.58 1.95 -20.95
N ASP A 127 6.26 2.16 -20.96
CA ASP A 127 5.33 1.38 -20.12
C ASP A 127 5.40 -0.11 -20.44
N MET A 128 5.33 -0.46 -21.73
CA MET A 128 5.36 -1.88 -22.14
C MET A 128 6.69 -2.54 -21.83
N ALA A 129 7.81 -1.82 -22.04
CA ALA A 129 9.15 -2.32 -21.72
C ALA A 129 9.27 -2.57 -20.20
N LEU A 130 8.86 -1.60 -19.39
CA LEU A 130 8.91 -1.70 -17.93
C LEU A 130 8.02 -2.84 -17.42
N ILE A 131 6.73 -2.90 -17.80
CA ILE A 131 5.78 -3.91 -17.31
C ILE A 131 6.30 -5.33 -17.57
N LYS A 132 6.82 -5.58 -18.76
CA LYS A 132 7.40 -6.90 -19.10
C LYS A 132 8.65 -7.24 -18.29
N SER A 133 9.36 -6.25 -17.79
CA SER A 133 10.57 -6.44 -17.00
C SER A 133 10.32 -6.61 -15.49
N ILE A 134 9.08 -6.37 -15.02
CA ILE A 134 8.74 -6.44 -13.58
C ILE A 134 9.12 -7.79 -12.96
N PRO A 135 8.81 -8.96 -13.55
CA PRO A 135 9.15 -10.23 -12.91
C PRO A 135 10.65 -10.40 -12.69
N GLU A 136 11.48 -10.05 -13.68
CA GLU A 136 12.94 -10.08 -13.55
C GLU A 136 13.44 -9.03 -12.54
N ALA A 137 12.91 -7.81 -12.58
CA ALA A 137 13.31 -6.75 -11.68
C ALA A 137 13.08 -7.11 -10.20
N LEU A 138 11.89 -7.68 -9.89
CA LEU A 138 11.53 -8.08 -8.53
C LEU A 138 12.27 -9.33 -8.06
N ASP A 139 12.72 -10.18 -8.98
CA ASP A 139 13.55 -11.34 -8.71
C ASP A 139 14.98 -10.95 -8.32
N VAL A 140 15.61 -10.05 -9.09
CA VAL A 140 17.02 -9.67 -8.91
C VAL A 140 17.23 -8.54 -7.87
N THR A 141 16.16 -8.00 -7.27
CA THR A 141 16.25 -6.93 -6.27
C THR A 141 15.50 -7.30 -4.98
N GLN A 142 15.98 -6.79 -3.85
CA GLN A 142 15.39 -7.04 -2.53
C GLN A 142 14.44 -5.92 -2.09
N ASN A 143 14.88 -4.66 -2.25
CA ASN A 143 14.24 -3.48 -1.69
C ASN A 143 13.35 -2.72 -2.70
N ILE A 144 13.27 -3.18 -3.95
CA ILE A 144 12.53 -2.47 -4.99
C ILE A 144 11.09 -2.97 -5.05
N CYS A 145 10.16 -2.01 -5.07
CA CYS A 145 8.74 -2.26 -5.20
C CYS A 145 8.18 -1.65 -6.49
N SER A 146 7.19 -2.33 -7.04
CA SER A 146 6.59 -1.99 -8.33
C SER A 146 5.09 -1.77 -8.22
N SER A 147 4.55 -0.94 -9.11
CA SER A 147 3.11 -0.82 -9.30
C SER A 147 2.73 -0.49 -10.73
N VAL A 148 1.50 -0.86 -11.10
CA VAL A 148 0.91 -0.50 -12.39
C VAL A 148 -0.51 0.02 -12.17
N ASN A 149 -0.76 1.29 -12.56
CA ASN A 149 -2.10 1.88 -12.49
C ASN A 149 -2.85 1.61 -13.80
N ILE A 150 -3.83 0.69 -13.75
CA ILE A 150 -4.53 0.19 -14.95
C ILE A 150 -5.89 0.86 -15.21
N GLY A 151 -6.38 1.63 -14.27
CA GLY A 151 -7.72 2.22 -14.37
C GLY A 151 -7.86 3.52 -13.59
N SER A 152 -8.89 4.26 -13.92
CA SER A 152 -9.33 5.40 -13.13
C SER A 152 -10.82 5.68 -13.36
N THR A 153 -11.46 6.34 -12.40
CA THR A 153 -12.85 6.79 -12.54
C THR A 153 -13.05 7.65 -13.79
N LYS A 154 -12.05 8.47 -14.18
CA LYS A 154 -12.15 9.36 -15.34
C LYS A 154 -11.88 8.66 -16.68
N SER A 155 -11.09 7.60 -16.72
CA SER A 155 -10.66 6.94 -17.97
C SER A 155 -11.26 5.55 -18.17
N GLY A 156 -11.89 4.96 -17.16
CA GLY A 156 -12.30 3.57 -17.18
C GLY A 156 -11.14 2.63 -16.90
N ILE A 157 -11.28 1.36 -17.23
CA ILE A 157 -10.30 0.31 -16.97
C ILE A 157 -9.67 -0.15 -18.29
N ASN A 158 -8.36 -0.17 -18.37
CA ASN A 158 -7.59 -0.69 -19.49
C ASN A 158 -7.51 -2.22 -19.39
N MET A 159 -8.39 -2.94 -20.07
CA MET A 159 -8.48 -4.40 -20.01
C MET A 159 -7.29 -5.11 -20.68
N ASP A 160 -6.61 -4.45 -21.60
CA ASP A 160 -5.36 -4.98 -22.16
C ASP A 160 -4.25 -4.98 -21.10
N ALA A 161 -4.18 -3.91 -20.27
CA ALA A 161 -3.28 -3.85 -19.13
C ALA A 161 -3.65 -4.90 -18.06
N VAL A 162 -4.93 -5.03 -17.73
CA VAL A 162 -5.44 -6.05 -16.80
C VAL A 162 -4.99 -7.45 -17.22
N LYS A 163 -5.17 -7.80 -18.51
CA LYS A 163 -4.75 -9.08 -19.04
C LYS A 163 -3.25 -9.33 -18.89
N ILE A 164 -2.43 -8.33 -19.18
CA ILE A 164 -0.97 -8.41 -19.05
C ILE A 164 -0.59 -8.57 -17.56
N MET A 165 -1.23 -7.81 -16.68
CA MET A 165 -0.89 -7.86 -15.25
C MET A 165 -1.16 -9.21 -14.61
N GLY A 166 -2.21 -9.95 -15.02
CA GLY A 166 -2.41 -11.32 -14.55
C GLY A 166 -1.24 -12.25 -14.89
N GLN A 167 -0.67 -12.11 -16.09
CA GLN A 167 0.53 -12.85 -16.50
C GLN A 167 1.76 -12.43 -15.68
N ILE A 168 1.97 -11.11 -15.50
CA ILE A 168 3.10 -10.55 -14.74
C ILE A 168 3.06 -10.99 -13.26
N VAL A 169 1.90 -10.98 -12.62
CA VAL A 169 1.74 -11.48 -11.24
C VAL A 169 2.10 -12.95 -11.15
N LYS A 170 1.57 -13.77 -12.09
CA LYS A 170 1.86 -15.20 -12.12
C LYS A 170 3.35 -15.49 -12.34
N GLU A 171 3.97 -14.85 -13.33
CA GLU A 171 5.40 -15.01 -13.63
C GLU A 171 6.27 -14.54 -12.44
N SER A 172 5.90 -13.44 -11.78
CA SER A 172 6.61 -12.96 -10.59
C SER A 172 6.59 -13.98 -9.45
N ALA A 173 5.46 -14.67 -9.26
CA ALA A 173 5.35 -15.73 -8.27
C ALA A 173 6.22 -16.95 -8.65
N GLU A 174 6.17 -17.37 -9.90
CA GLU A 174 6.97 -18.50 -10.40
C GLU A 174 8.47 -18.27 -10.29
N ARG A 175 8.96 -17.06 -10.61
CA ARG A 175 10.38 -16.69 -10.50
C ARG A 175 10.90 -16.65 -9.07
N THR A 176 10.02 -16.43 -8.11
CA THR A 176 10.37 -16.32 -6.69
C THR A 176 9.78 -17.45 -5.84
N ALA A 177 9.43 -18.57 -6.45
CA ALA A 177 8.84 -19.72 -5.78
C ALA A 177 9.75 -20.34 -4.71
N ASP A 178 11.06 -20.22 -4.89
CA ASP A 178 12.10 -20.63 -3.94
C ASP A 178 12.23 -19.71 -2.71
N ARG A 179 11.55 -18.56 -2.73
CA ARG A 179 11.51 -17.52 -1.68
C ARG A 179 10.07 -17.16 -1.31
N ASP A 180 9.24 -18.17 -1.08
CA ASP A 180 7.84 -18.04 -0.69
C ASP A 180 7.03 -17.09 -1.59
N CYS A 181 7.31 -17.07 -2.89
CA CYS A 181 6.63 -16.24 -3.88
C CYS A 181 6.64 -14.75 -3.52
N ILE A 182 7.73 -14.22 -2.96
CA ILE A 182 7.84 -12.84 -2.47
C ILE A 182 7.71 -11.78 -3.59
N GLY A 183 7.92 -12.13 -4.84
CA GLY A 183 7.85 -11.18 -5.96
C GLY A 183 6.52 -10.42 -6.02
N PRO A 184 5.37 -11.10 -6.10
CA PRO A 184 4.06 -10.45 -6.07
C PRO A 184 3.77 -9.63 -4.80
N ALA A 185 4.36 -9.96 -3.65
CA ALA A 185 4.20 -9.16 -2.44
C ALA A 185 4.80 -7.75 -2.58
N LYS A 186 5.71 -7.55 -3.54
CA LYS A 186 6.33 -6.26 -3.90
C LYS A 186 5.68 -5.60 -5.12
N LEU A 187 4.58 -6.15 -5.65
CA LEU A 187 3.87 -5.67 -6.84
C LEU A 187 2.43 -5.31 -6.51
N VAL A 188 2.03 -4.10 -6.85
CA VAL A 188 0.66 -3.61 -6.64
C VAL A 188 0.03 -3.21 -7.97
N VAL A 189 -1.19 -3.69 -8.24
CA VAL A 189 -1.99 -3.24 -9.38
C VAL A 189 -3.05 -2.27 -8.88
N PHE A 190 -3.01 -1.02 -9.37
CA PHE A 190 -3.89 0.05 -8.91
C PHE A 190 -5.00 0.41 -9.91
N CYS A 191 -6.12 0.85 -9.35
CA CYS A 191 -7.07 1.76 -9.99
C CYS A 191 -7.18 3.03 -9.14
N ASN A 192 -7.19 4.21 -9.78
CA ASN A 192 -7.15 5.51 -9.10
C ASN A 192 -5.95 5.66 -8.15
N ALA A 193 -4.75 5.26 -8.57
CA ALA A 193 -3.55 5.42 -7.75
C ALA A 193 -3.36 6.88 -7.32
N VAL A 194 -3.00 7.08 -6.04
CA VAL A 194 -2.60 8.39 -5.51
C VAL A 194 -1.10 8.60 -5.70
N GLU A 195 -0.70 9.85 -5.85
CA GLU A 195 0.65 10.25 -6.27
C GLU A 195 1.57 10.59 -5.09
N ASP A 196 1.00 10.74 -3.89
CA ASP A 196 1.64 11.16 -2.64
C ASP A 196 1.68 10.06 -1.56
N ASN A 197 1.43 8.81 -1.93
CA ASN A 197 1.30 7.69 -0.99
C ASN A 197 2.64 7.29 -0.34
N PRO A 198 2.81 7.41 1.00
CA PRO A 198 4.03 6.98 1.68
C PRO A 198 4.03 5.51 2.10
N PHE A 199 2.89 4.82 2.02
CA PHE A 199 2.60 3.63 2.82
C PHE A 199 2.75 2.32 2.05
N MET A 200 2.16 2.25 0.85
CA MET A 200 2.13 1.02 0.07
C MET A 200 3.48 0.66 -0.52
N ALA A 201 3.74 -0.64 -0.67
CA ALA A 201 4.92 -1.13 -1.38
C ALA A 201 5.03 -0.59 -2.82
N GLY A 202 3.90 -0.37 -3.49
CA GLY A 202 3.82 0.19 -4.83
C GLY A 202 3.73 1.72 -4.92
N ALA A 203 4.06 2.45 -3.87
CA ALA A 203 4.08 3.91 -3.88
C ALA A 203 5.00 4.47 -4.98
N PHE A 204 4.66 5.62 -5.52
CA PHE A 204 5.49 6.38 -6.47
C PHE A 204 5.33 7.87 -6.21
N HIS A 205 6.27 8.66 -6.68
CA HIS A 205 6.23 10.11 -6.59
C HIS A 205 5.64 10.69 -7.87
N GLY A 206 4.52 11.39 -7.76
CA GLY A 206 3.77 11.93 -8.89
C GLY A 206 4.50 13.04 -9.62
N VAL A 207 4.11 13.25 -10.87
CA VAL A 207 4.70 14.32 -11.70
C VAL A 207 4.25 15.72 -11.30
N GLY A 208 3.17 15.82 -10.54
CA GLY A 208 2.65 17.07 -10.00
C GLY A 208 3.28 17.47 -8.66
N GLU A 209 4.05 16.58 -8.06
CA GLU A 209 4.68 16.78 -6.77
C GLU A 209 6.00 17.57 -6.88
N PRO A 210 6.51 18.17 -5.77
CA PRO A 210 7.78 18.89 -5.74
C PRO A 210 8.98 18.02 -6.15
N ASP A 211 10.14 18.65 -6.44
CA ASP A 211 11.39 17.93 -6.75
C ASP A 211 11.79 16.93 -5.64
N CYS A 212 11.53 17.30 -4.40
CA CYS A 212 11.75 16.42 -3.23
C CYS A 212 10.87 16.87 -2.06
N GLU A 213 10.26 15.91 -1.35
CA GLU A 213 9.46 16.18 -0.17
C GLU A 213 9.42 14.98 0.78
N ILE A 214 8.95 15.20 2.03
CA ILE A 214 8.78 14.16 3.04
C ILE A 214 7.30 13.89 3.27
N HIS A 215 6.93 12.63 3.28
CA HIS A 215 5.62 12.12 3.70
C HIS A 215 5.77 11.23 4.93
N VAL A 216 4.75 11.21 5.77
CA VAL A 216 4.73 10.35 6.96
C VAL A 216 3.49 9.48 6.96
N GLY A 217 3.69 8.18 7.10
CA GLY A 217 2.62 7.22 7.37
C GLY A 217 2.59 6.88 8.85
N VAL A 218 1.46 7.12 9.50
CA VAL A 218 1.25 6.79 10.91
C VAL A 218 0.17 5.73 11.04
N SER A 219 0.36 4.78 11.97
CA SER A 219 -0.55 3.68 12.22
C SER A 219 -0.81 3.48 13.71
N GLY A 220 -1.83 2.74 14.04
CA GLY A 220 -2.18 2.42 15.41
C GLY A 220 -3.53 1.70 15.53
N PRO A 221 -3.74 0.54 14.86
CA PRO A 221 -4.92 -0.30 15.09
C PRO A 221 -5.07 -0.66 16.57
N GLY A 222 -3.98 -1.03 17.23
CA GLY A 222 -3.96 -1.34 18.66
C GLY A 222 -4.44 -0.19 19.53
N VAL A 223 -4.08 1.05 19.22
CA VAL A 223 -4.55 2.25 19.94
C VAL A 223 -6.05 2.42 19.83
N VAL A 224 -6.60 2.23 18.61
CA VAL A 224 -8.05 2.32 18.37
C VAL A 224 -8.77 1.21 19.12
N ARG A 225 -8.28 -0.03 19.03
CA ARG A 225 -8.82 -1.17 19.77
C ARG A 225 -8.84 -0.91 21.27
N ALA A 226 -7.70 -0.54 21.86
CA ALA A 226 -7.59 -0.25 23.29
C ALA A 226 -8.47 0.94 23.74
N ALA A 227 -8.78 1.87 22.85
CA ALA A 227 -9.75 2.91 23.15
C ALA A 227 -11.18 2.36 23.23
N LEU A 228 -11.56 1.45 22.32
CA LEU A 228 -12.91 0.84 22.27
C LEU A 228 -13.20 -0.10 23.43
N THR A 229 -12.22 -0.89 23.89
CA THR A 229 -12.40 -1.79 25.05
C THR A 229 -12.86 -1.09 26.34
N LYS A 230 -12.71 0.24 26.41
CA LYS A 230 -13.19 1.06 27.54
C LYS A 230 -14.69 1.39 27.48
N TYR A 231 -15.35 1.07 26.37
CA TYR A 231 -16.74 1.42 26.09
C TYR A 231 -17.55 0.24 25.55
N PRO A 232 -17.64 -0.89 26.30
CA PRO A 232 -18.25 -2.13 25.79
C PRO A 232 -19.75 -2.01 25.50
N ASP A 233 -20.44 -1.08 26.16
CA ASP A 233 -21.90 -0.88 26.03
C ASP A 233 -22.23 0.39 25.22
N ALA A 234 -21.25 1.01 24.57
CA ALA A 234 -21.47 2.25 23.82
C ALA A 234 -22.32 1.99 22.55
N SER A 235 -23.14 2.96 22.21
CA SER A 235 -23.86 2.97 20.93
C SER A 235 -22.91 3.19 19.74
N ILE A 236 -23.33 2.85 18.52
CA ILE A 236 -22.51 2.95 17.32
C ILE A 236 -22.01 4.37 17.04
N ASP A 237 -22.81 5.39 17.32
CA ASP A 237 -22.42 6.78 17.21
C ASP A 237 -21.40 7.21 18.27
N GLU A 238 -21.49 6.70 19.49
CA GLU A 238 -20.47 6.88 20.54
C GLU A 238 -19.15 6.20 20.17
N ILE A 239 -19.19 4.97 19.64
CA ILE A 239 -18.03 4.26 19.08
C ILE A 239 -17.36 5.09 17.99
N ALA A 240 -18.12 5.62 17.03
CA ALA A 240 -17.58 6.46 15.96
C ALA A 240 -16.89 7.73 16.51
N ASP A 241 -17.43 8.33 17.57
CA ASP A 241 -16.81 9.50 18.23
C ASP A 241 -15.51 9.12 18.98
N VAL A 242 -15.45 7.96 19.60
CA VAL A 242 -14.21 7.44 20.24
C VAL A 242 -13.12 7.23 19.17
N ILE A 243 -13.46 6.57 18.05
CA ILE A 243 -12.53 6.34 16.95
C ILE A 243 -12.00 7.66 16.39
N LYS A 244 -12.89 8.62 16.11
CA LYS A 244 -12.53 9.95 15.57
C LYS A 244 -11.56 10.70 16.49
N LYS A 245 -11.81 10.69 17.81
CA LYS A 245 -10.93 11.34 18.80
C LYS A 245 -9.57 10.65 18.89
N THR A 246 -9.54 9.34 18.79
CA THR A 246 -8.30 8.54 18.81
C THR A 246 -7.49 8.80 17.53
N ALA A 247 -8.13 8.75 16.36
CA ALA A 247 -7.52 9.06 15.07
C ALA A 247 -6.91 10.47 15.03
N PHE A 248 -7.60 11.46 15.62
CA PHE A 248 -7.05 12.81 15.77
C PHE A 248 -5.70 12.80 16.53
N LYS A 249 -5.62 12.09 17.66
CA LYS A 249 -4.38 12.02 18.46
C LYS A 249 -3.25 11.36 17.69
N ILE A 250 -3.53 10.22 17.03
CA ILE A 250 -2.55 9.48 16.22
C ILE A 250 -2.02 10.38 15.10
N THR A 251 -2.88 11.06 14.35
CA THR A 251 -2.48 11.96 13.25
C THR A 251 -1.58 13.11 13.75
N ARG A 252 -1.87 13.68 14.93
CA ARG A 252 -1.04 14.74 15.51
C ARG A 252 0.39 14.28 15.78
N MET A 253 0.60 13.02 16.13
CA MET A 253 1.94 12.44 16.30
C MET A 253 2.66 12.34 14.94
N GLY A 254 1.97 11.88 13.89
CA GLY A 254 2.52 11.85 12.53
C GLY A 254 2.92 13.24 12.03
N GLN A 255 2.10 14.26 12.27
CA GLN A 255 2.41 15.64 11.91
C GLN A 255 3.64 16.17 12.64
N LEU A 256 3.78 15.87 13.93
CA LEU A 256 4.95 16.27 14.72
C LEU A 256 6.24 15.69 14.13
N VAL A 257 6.24 14.41 13.84
CA VAL A 257 7.39 13.71 13.24
C VAL A 257 7.69 14.23 11.84
N GLY A 258 6.66 14.44 11.01
CA GLY A 258 6.83 14.95 9.64
C GLY A 258 7.42 16.36 9.61
N ALA A 259 6.93 17.26 10.46
CA ALA A 259 7.47 18.61 10.58
C ALA A 259 8.95 18.60 11.01
N ARG A 260 9.30 17.73 11.97
CA ARG A 260 10.69 17.60 12.42
C ARG A 260 11.60 17.00 11.35
N ALA A 261 11.12 16.01 10.62
CA ALA A 261 11.86 15.42 9.51
C ALA A 261 12.12 16.44 8.38
N SER A 262 11.11 17.22 8.03
CA SER A 262 11.21 18.34 7.07
C SER A 262 12.28 19.34 7.48
N GLU A 263 12.27 19.78 8.74
CA GLU A 263 13.27 20.72 9.28
C GLU A 263 14.68 20.16 9.20
N LEU A 264 14.89 18.91 9.67
CA LEU A 264 16.23 18.30 9.72
C LEU A 264 16.80 17.94 8.34
N LEU A 265 15.94 17.58 7.40
CA LEU A 265 16.33 17.21 6.04
C LEU A 265 16.38 18.42 5.08
N GLY A 266 15.78 19.55 5.47
CA GLY A 266 15.71 20.75 4.63
C GLY A 266 14.87 20.58 3.38
N VAL A 267 13.82 19.74 3.45
CA VAL A 267 12.87 19.49 2.34
C VAL A 267 11.44 19.80 2.78
N PRO A 268 10.51 20.18 1.88
CA PRO A 268 9.11 20.41 2.22
C PRO A 268 8.47 19.21 2.92
N PHE A 269 7.53 19.50 3.82
CA PHE A 269 6.64 18.50 4.39
C PHE A 269 5.40 18.38 3.48
N GLY A 270 5.18 17.22 2.89
CA GLY A 270 4.04 16.89 2.05
C GLY A 270 2.82 16.51 2.90
N ILE A 271 2.58 15.23 3.13
CA ILE A 271 1.36 14.77 3.79
C ILE A 271 1.61 13.85 5.00
N VAL A 272 0.60 13.79 5.87
CA VAL A 272 0.40 12.70 6.83
C VAL A 272 -0.64 11.75 6.26
N ASP A 273 -0.27 10.49 6.14
CA ASP A 273 -1.19 9.40 5.87
C ASP A 273 -1.52 8.69 7.19
N LEU A 274 -2.78 8.82 7.64
CA LEU A 274 -3.29 8.03 8.75
C LEU A 274 -3.95 6.78 8.19
N SER A 275 -3.20 5.71 8.09
CA SER A 275 -3.71 4.40 7.70
C SER A 275 -3.62 3.44 8.88
N LEU A 276 -4.77 2.91 9.31
CA LEU A 276 -4.80 1.80 10.26
C LEU A 276 -4.30 0.55 9.50
N ALA A 277 -2.98 0.42 9.41
CA ALA A 277 -2.30 -0.69 8.78
C ALA A 277 -1.83 -1.64 9.88
N PRO A 278 -2.40 -2.84 9.98
CA PRO A 278 -2.07 -3.78 11.03
C PRO A 278 -0.65 -4.33 10.90
N THR A 279 -0.21 -5.03 11.93
CA THR A 279 0.96 -5.90 11.89
C THR A 279 0.56 -7.29 12.40
N PRO A 280 1.39 -8.34 12.16
CA PRO A 280 1.13 -9.66 12.70
C PRO A 280 1.18 -9.73 14.24
N ALA A 281 1.56 -8.64 14.90
CA ALA A 281 1.63 -8.58 16.37
C ALA A 281 0.25 -8.71 17.00
N VAL A 282 0.17 -9.49 18.06
CA VAL A 282 -1.07 -9.66 18.85
C VAL A 282 -1.52 -8.31 19.41
N GLY A 283 -2.73 -7.89 19.07
CA GLY A 283 -3.30 -6.61 19.52
C GLY A 283 -3.29 -5.50 18.48
N ASP A 284 -2.51 -5.62 17.40
CA ASP A 284 -2.42 -4.63 16.32
C ASP A 284 -3.18 -5.13 15.07
N SER A 285 -4.50 -5.27 15.17
CA SER A 285 -5.37 -5.87 14.14
C SER A 285 -6.58 -4.99 13.86
N VAL A 286 -6.86 -4.74 12.58
CA VAL A 286 -8.10 -4.07 12.13
C VAL A 286 -9.31 -5.00 12.30
N ALA A 287 -9.14 -6.31 12.04
CA ALA A 287 -10.21 -7.27 12.28
C ALA A 287 -10.68 -7.24 13.74
N HIS A 288 -9.76 -7.22 14.69
CA HIS A 288 -10.11 -7.13 16.10
C HIS A 288 -10.78 -5.81 16.48
N ILE A 289 -10.51 -4.69 15.78
CA ILE A 289 -11.29 -3.45 15.97
C ILE A 289 -12.75 -3.68 15.58
N LEU A 290 -13.00 -4.38 14.47
CA LEU A 290 -14.36 -4.68 14.01
C LEU A 290 -15.08 -5.63 14.98
N GLU A 291 -14.37 -6.55 15.59
CA GLU A 291 -14.87 -7.47 16.63
C GLU A 291 -15.22 -6.72 17.93
N GLU A 292 -14.41 -5.76 18.36
CA GLU A 292 -14.76 -4.87 19.51
C GLU A 292 -16.03 -4.04 19.26
N MET A 293 -16.45 -3.86 17.99
CA MET A 293 -17.74 -3.24 17.65
C MET A 293 -18.93 -4.20 17.78
N GLY A 294 -18.70 -5.46 18.21
CA GLY A 294 -19.74 -6.46 18.49
C GLY A 294 -19.88 -7.56 17.43
N LEU A 295 -18.92 -7.71 16.51
CA LEU A 295 -18.86 -8.86 15.62
C LEU A 295 -18.17 -10.02 16.32
N GLU A 296 -18.72 -11.23 16.20
CA GLU A 296 -18.08 -12.44 16.77
C GLU A 296 -16.76 -12.76 16.07
N MET A 297 -16.69 -12.52 14.74
CA MET A 297 -15.50 -12.68 13.91
C MET A 297 -15.59 -11.80 12.68
N CYS A 298 -14.46 -11.25 12.25
CA CYS A 298 -14.36 -10.52 11.00
C CYS A 298 -14.76 -11.42 9.82
N GLY A 299 -15.50 -10.88 8.84
CA GLY A 299 -16.08 -11.66 7.74
C GLY A 299 -17.57 -11.97 7.92
N THR A 300 -18.08 -12.02 9.16
CA THR A 300 -19.51 -12.16 9.50
C THR A 300 -20.35 -11.03 8.85
N HIS A 301 -21.65 -11.28 8.66
CA HIS A 301 -22.59 -10.22 8.24
C HIS A 301 -22.52 -9.02 9.21
N GLY A 302 -22.42 -7.81 8.68
CA GLY A 302 -22.16 -6.58 9.44
C GLY A 302 -20.74 -6.05 9.27
N THR A 303 -19.74 -6.89 8.95
CA THR A 303 -18.33 -6.47 8.80
C THR A 303 -18.15 -5.29 7.85
N THR A 304 -18.79 -5.31 6.67
CA THR A 304 -18.69 -4.19 5.70
C THR A 304 -19.27 -2.89 6.26
N ALA A 305 -20.36 -2.96 7.05
CA ALA A 305 -20.96 -1.77 7.69
C ALA A 305 -20.04 -1.21 8.79
N CYS A 306 -19.51 -2.07 9.66
CA CYS A 306 -18.55 -1.67 10.68
C CYS A 306 -17.28 -1.05 10.06
N LEU A 307 -16.75 -1.66 8.99
CA LEU A 307 -15.58 -1.15 8.27
C LEU A 307 -15.85 0.22 7.61
N ALA A 308 -17.04 0.41 7.03
CA ALA A 308 -17.44 1.71 6.46
C ALA A 308 -17.43 2.81 7.52
N MET A 309 -17.99 2.54 8.71
CA MET A 309 -18.00 3.47 9.83
C MET A 309 -16.60 3.72 10.35
N LEU A 310 -15.78 2.67 10.54
CA LEU A 310 -14.39 2.79 10.97
C LEU A 310 -13.59 3.69 10.02
N ASN A 311 -13.65 3.42 8.71
CA ASN A 311 -12.92 4.17 7.69
C ASN A 311 -13.31 5.65 7.67
N ASP A 312 -14.60 5.96 7.77
CA ASP A 312 -15.13 7.33 7.80
C ASP A 312 -14.69 8.07 9.08
N ALA A 313 -14.80 7.43 10.25
CA ALA A 313 -14.42 8.02 11.53
C ALA A 313 -12.91 8.32 11.60
N VAL A 314 -12.07 7.41 11.08
CA VAL A 314 -10.62 7.60 10.98
C VAL A 314 -10.29 8.81 10.09
N LYS A 315 -10.88 8.90 8.90
CA LYS A 315 -10.67 10.04 7.99
C LYS A 315 -11.11 11.37 8.61
N LYS A 316 -12.25 11.39 9.27
CA LYS A 316 -12.74 12.60 9.99
C LYS A 316 -11.77 13.03 11.09
N GLY A 317 -11.23 12.10 11.86
CA GLY A 317 -10.23 12.38 12.89
C GLY A 317 -8.95 12.93 12.30
N GLY A 318 -8.46 12.35 11.21
CA GLY A 318 -7.27 12.80 10.49
C GLY A 318 -7.39 14.24 9.98
N VAL A 319 -8.43 14.54 9.22
CA VAL A 319 -8.69 15.88 8.64
C VAL A 319 -8.84 16.95 9.72
N MET A 320 -9.36 16.61 10.90
CA MET A 320 -9.43 17.54 12.02
C MET A 320 -8.06 17.81 12.68
N ALA A 321 -7.11 16.91 12.52
CA ALA A 321 -5.79 16.99 13.18
C ALA A 321 -4.74 17.70 12.34
N SER A 322 -4.82 17.62 11.01
CA SER A 322 -3.84 18.17 10.08
C SER A 322 -4.51 18.72 8.83
N SER A 323 -3.98 19.82 8.29
CA SER A 323 -4.38 20.36 6.98
C SER A 323 -3.72 19.64 5.80
N THR A 324 -2.73 18.80 6.07
CA THR A 324 -1.93 18.08 5.08
C THR A 324 -2.17 16.57 5.17
N VAL A 325 -3.42 16.14 5.30
CA VAL A 325 -3.80 14.73 5.24
C VAL A 325 -3.90 14.30 3.78
N GLY A 326 -3.27 13.21 3.43
CA GLY A 326 -3.24 12.68 2.06
C GLY A 326 -3.01 11.18 2.01
N GLY A 327 -2.44 10.70 0.93
CA GLY A 327 -2.15 9.29 0.71
C GLY A 327 -3.42 8.44 0.64
N LEU A 328 -3.43 7.32 1.32
CA LEU A 328 -4.54 6.36 1.34
C LEU A 328 -5.44 6.50 2.57
N SER A 329 -5.01 7.20 3.59
CA SER A 329 -5.69 7.42 4.89
C SER A 329 -6.99 6.66 5.12
N GLY A 330 -7.06 5.87 6.19
CA GLY A 330 -8.24 5.07 6.55
C GLY A 330 -7.89 3.68 7.09
N ALA A 331 -8.75 2.70 6.87
CA ALA A 331 -8.55 1.34 7.34
C ALA A 331 -8.04 0.42 6.22
N PHE A 332 -6.90 -0.25 6.46
CA PHE A 332 -6.33 -1.29 5.61
C PHE A 332 -6.84 -2.67 6.04
N ILE A 333 -6.93 -3.58 5.09
CA ILE A 333 -7.40 -4.96 5.34
C ILE A 333 -6.47 -6.00 4.70
N PRO A 334 -5.13 -5.93 4.90
CA PRO A 334 -4.21 -6.95 4.39
C PRO A 334 -4.41 -8.25 5.17
N VAL A 335 -4.54 -9.37 4.45
CA VAL A 335 -4.82 -10.65 5.14
C VAL A 335 -3.59 -11.17 5.87
N SER A 336 -2.41 -11.19 5.25
CA SER A 336 -1.22 -11.78 5.88
C SER A 336 -0.60 -10.94 6.99
N GLU A 337 -0.94 -9.66 7.05
CA GLU A 337 -0.37 -8.68 7.99
C GLU A 337 -1.29 -8.45 9.23
N ASP A 338 -2.45 -9.12 9.31
CA ASP A 338 -3.47 -8.92 10.35
C ASP A 338 -3.87 -10.25 10.99
N ALA A 339 -3.53 -10.44 12.26
CA ALA A 339 -3.81 -11.69 12.98
C ALA A 339 -5.29 -12.09 12.94
N GLY A 340 -6.21 -11.14 13.12
CA GLY A 340 -7.65 -11.43 13.07
C GLY A 340 -8.15 -11.73 11.65
N MET A 341 -7.58 -11.12 10.61
CA MET A 341 -7.89 -11.48 9.20
C MET A 341 -7.40 -12.88 8.88
N ILE A 342 -6.19 -13.25 9.33
CA ILE A 342 -5.64 -14.61 9.18
C ILE A 342 -6.59 -15.62 9.84
N ASP A 343 -6.96 -15.39 11.09
CA ASP A 343 -7.84 -16.29 11.85
C ASP A 343 -9.20 -16.44 11.17
N ALA A 344 -9.79 -15.35 10.70
CA ALA A 344 -11.07 -15.34 9.99
C ALA A 344 -11.01 -16.07 8.63
N ALA A 345 -9.89 -15.94 7.90
CA ALA A 345 -9.66 -16.66 6.65
C ALA A 345 -9.48 -18.17 6.90
N VAL A 346 -8.69 -18.55 7.91
CA VAL A 346 -8.50 -19.97 8.30
C VAL A 346 -9.81 -20.60 8.76
N ALA A 347 -10.64 -19.85 9.49
CA ALA A 347 -11.97 -20.31 9.93
C ALA A 347 -12.99 -20.37 8.78
N GLY A 348 -12.67 -19.89 7.58
CA GLY A 348 -13.57 -19.86 6.43
C GLY A 348 -14.71 -18.84 6.55
N VAL A 349 -14.64 -17.92 7.51
CA VAL A 349 -15.62 -16.84 7.71
C VAL A 349 -15.32 -15.66 6.77
N LEU A 350 -14.04 -15.41 6.50
CA LEU A 350 -13.58 -14.40 5.58
C LEU A 350 -13.23 -15.04 4.23
N SER A 351 -14.04 -14.81 3.21
CA SER A 351 -13.80 -15.26 1.82
C SER A 351 -13.28 -14.13 0.94
N LEU A 352 -12.76 -14.47 -0.25
CA LEU A 352 -12.32 -13.48 -1.23
C LEU A 352 -13.46 -12.53 -1.63
N GLU A 353 -14.66 -13.07 -1.90
CA GLU A 353 -15.82 -12.26 -2.26
C GLU A 353 -16.27 -11.35 -1.10
N LYS A 354 -16.07 -11.78 0.15
CA LYS A 354 -16.32 -10.92 1.30
C LYS A 354 -15.29 -9.79 1.39
N LEU A 355 -14.03 -10.08 1.11
CA LEU A 355 -12.98 -9.06 1.01
C LEU A 355 -13.29 -8.06 -0.11
N GLU A 356 -13.69 -8.50 -1.32
CA GLU A 356 -14.11 -7.61 -2.40
C GLU A 356 -15.25 -6.68 -1.97
N ALA A 357 -16.27 -7.19 -1.27
CA ALA A 357 -17.31 -6.34 -0.72
C ALA A 357 -16.79 -5.32 0.32
N MET A 358 -15.81 -5.70 1.14
CA MET A 358 -15.16 -4.83 2.11
C MET A 358 -14.31 -3.75 1.44
N THR A 359 -13.69 -4.06 0.29
CA THR A 359 -12.87 -3.10 -0.45
C THR A 359 -13.68 -1.94 -1.04
N ALA A 360 -14.98 -2.07 -1.17
CA ALA A 360 -15.85 -0.95 -1.53
C ALA A 360 -15.82 0.19 -0.50
N VAL A 361 -15.48 -0.10 0.75
CA VAL A 361 -15.53 0.84 1.88
C VAL A 361 -14.21 0.99 2.66
N CYS A 362 -13.20 0.16 2.40
CA CYS A 362 -11.85 0.32 2.98
C CYS A 362 -11.06 1.44 2.27
N SER A 363 -9.82 1.67 2.67
CA SER A 363 -8.99 2.71 2.05
C SER A 363 -8.07 2.21 0.93
N VAL A 364 -7.84 0.90 0.80
CA VAL A 364 -6.86 0.36 -0.17
C VAL A 364 -7.50 -0.58 -1.18
N GLY A 365 -7.85 -1.80 -0.80
CA GLY A 365 -8.28 -2.84 -1.74
C GLY A 365 -7.93 -4.24 -1.23
N LEU A 366 -7.81 -5.19 -2.14
CA LEU A 366 -7.33 -6.55 -1.85
C LEU A 366 -5.83 -6.50 -1.61
N ASP A 367 -5.42 -6.78 -0.39
CA ASP A 367 -4.02 -6.62 -0.01
C ASP A 367 -3.46 -7.87 0.66
N MET A 368 -2.28 -8.33 0.19
CA MET A 368 -1.58 -9.50 0.70
C MET A 368 -2.46 -10.76 0.74
N ILE A 369 -3.17 -11.02 -0.36
CA ILE A 369 -4.07 -12.18 -0.49
C ILE A 369 -3.28 -13.34 -1.11
N VAL A 370 -3.12 -14.42 -0.37
CA VAL A 370 -2.48 -15.64 -0.87
C VAL A 370 -3.53 -16.55 -1.48
N VAL A 371 -3.26 -17.01 -2.71
CA VAL A 371 -4.18 -17.86 -3.49
C VAL A 371 -3.45 -19.11 -3.99
N PRO A 372 -4.18 -20.19 -4.39
CA PRO A 372 -3.55 -21.41 -4.88
C PRO A 372 -2.56 -21.16 -6.02
N GLY A 373 -1.44 -21.89 -6.00
CA GLY A 373 -0.37 -21.69 -6.97
C GLY A 373 -0.71 -22.10 -8.41
N ASP A 374 -1.77 -22.87 -8.62
CA ASP A 374 -2.29 -23.28 -9.93
C ASP A 374 -3.31 -22.31 -10.53
N ILE A 375 -3.63 -21.22 -9.84
CA ILE A 375 -4.49 -20.14 -10.37
C ILE A 375 -4.01 -19.70 -11.76
N THR A 376 -4.96 -19.54 -12.70
CA THR A 376 -4.62 -19.10 -14.06
C THR A 376 -4.39 -17.59 -14.13
N PRO A 377 -3.54 -17.10 -15.05
CA PRO A 377 -3.37 -15.67 -15.27
C PRO A 377 -4.69 -14.93 -15.56
N GLU A 378 -5.62 -15.59 -16.27
CA GLU A 378 -6.93 -15.02 -16.57
C GLU A 378 -7.79 -14.84 -15.30
N THR A 379 -7.70 -15.77 -14.35
CA THR A 379 -8.42 -15.64 -13.06
C THR A 379 -7.83 -14.50 -12.23
N ILE A 380 -6.50 -14.38 -12.17
CA ILE A 380 -5.82 -13.24 -11.55
C ILE A 380 -6.28 -11.92 -12.20
N SER A 381 -6.30 -11.88 -13.53
CA SER A 381 -6.78 -10.71 -14.29
C SER A 381 -8.23 -10.37 -13.97
N ALA A 382 -9.11 -11.37 -13.78
CA ALA A 382 -10.49 -11.12 -13.45
C ALA A 382 -10.67 -10.52 -12.05
N ILE A 383 -9.94 -11.01 -11.05
CA ILE A 383 -9.90 -10.42 -9.70
C ILE A 383 -9.41 -8.97 -9.77
N ILE A 384 -8.36 -8.69 -10.54
CA ILE A 384 -7.87 -7.33 -10.78
C ILE A 384 -8.96 -6.46 -11.42
N ALA A 385 -9.72 -6.98 -12.38
CA ALA A 385 -10.78 -6.25 -13.06
C ALA A 385 -11.95 -5.93 -12.11
N ASP A 386 -12.36 -6.87 -11.28
CA ASP A 386 -13.44 -6.69 -10.29
C ASP A 386 -13.06 -5.64 -9.27
N GLU A 387 -11.86 -5.70 -8.73
CA GLU A 387 -11.36 -4.70 -7.79
C GLU A 387 -11.22 -3.31 -8.42
N ALA A 388 -10.73 -3.25 -9.67
CA ALA A 388 -10.65 -2.00 -10.41
C ALA A 388 -12.05 -1.41 -10.69
N ALA A 389 -13.06 -2.25 -10.93
CA ALA A 389 -14.45 -1.79 -11.12
C ALA A 389 -15.02 -1.20 -9.83
N ILE A 390 -14.73 -1.81 -8.68
CA ILE A 390 -15.10 -1.26 -7.35
C ILE A 390 -14.47 0.12 -7.16
N GLY A 391 -13.18 0.27 -7.41
CA GLY A 391 -12.47 1.55 -7.30
C GLY A 391 -13.01 2.61 -8.26
N MET A 392 -13.21 2.24 -9.52
CA MET A 392 -13.70 3.13 -10.56
C MET A 392 -15.11 3.68 -10.23
N VAL A 393 -16.03 2.81 -9.83
CA VAL A 393 -17.43 3.19 -9.56
C VAL A 393 -17.54 4.02 -8.28
N ASN A 394 -16.77 3.70 -7.24
CA ASN A 394 -16.79 4.40 -5.97
C ASN A 394 -15.87 5.64 -5.92
N SER A 395 -15.18 5.97 -7.00
CA SER A 395 -14.21 7.10 -7.06
C SER A 395 -13.17 7.04 -5.93
N LYS A 396 -12.68 5.84 -5.64
CA LYS A 396 -11.66 5.59 -4.62
C LYS A 396 -10.47 4.82 -5.20
N THR A 397 -9.33 4.91 -4.57
CA THR A 397 -8.20 4.04 -4.89
C THR A 397 -8.54 2.61 -4.51
N THR A 398 -8.28 1.68 -5.41
CA THR A 398 -8.19 0.26 -5.12
C THR A 398 -6.86 -0.29 -5.59
N ALA A 399 -6.35 -1.26 -4.83
CA ALA A 399 -5.09 -1.95 -5.07
C ALA A 399 -5.30 -3.44 -5.03
N VAL A 400 -4.55 -4.18 -5.82
CA VAL A 400 -4.51 -5.64 -5.76
C VAL A 400 -3.07 -6.08 -5.56
N ARG A 401 -2.84 -6.76 -4.44
CA ARG A 401 -1.59 -7.46 -4.12
C ARG A 401 -1.94 -8.93 -3.87
N LEU A 402 -1.97 -9.69 -4.97
CA LEU A 402 -2.38 -11.10 -5.00
C LEU A 402 -1.13 -11.98 -5.16
N ILE A 403 -1.00 -13.02 -4.35
CA ILE A 403 0.19 -13.86 -4.27
C ILE A 403 -0.16 -15.30 -4.60
N PRO A 404 0.07 -15.74 -5.86
CA PRO A 404 -0.04 -17.16 -6.21
C PRO A 404 1.02 -17.98 -5.47
N ALA A 405 0.57 -18.90 -4.62
CA ALA A 405 1.44 -19.75 -3.78
C ALA A 405 1.92 -20.97 -4.57
N ILE A 406 2.94 -20.81 -5.40
CA ILE A 406 3.44 -21.88 -6.29
C ILE A 406 3.80 -23.13 -5.50
N GLY A 407 3.21 -24.26 -5.88
CA GLY A 407 3.40 -25.54 -5.20
C GLY A 407 2.61 -25.74 -3.91
N ARG A 408 1.83 -24.76 -3.48
CA ARG A 408 0.96 -24.83 -2.29
C ARG A 408 -0.50 -24.96 -2.67
N LYS A 409 -1.28 -25.54 -1.77
CA LYS A 409 -2.72 -25.77 -1.89
C LYS A 409 -3.50 -24.96 -0.88
N GLU A 410 -4.80 -24.86 -1.10
CA GLU A 410 -5.76 -24.29 -0.19
C GLU A 410 -5.57 -24.80 1.25
N GLY A 411 -5.58 -23.90 2.22
CA GLY A 411 -5.38 -24.18 3.64
C GLY A 411 -3.90 -24.28 4.09
N GLU A 412 -2.93 -24.32 3.17
CA GLU A 412 -1.52 -24.19 3.52
C GLU A 412 -1.16 -22.71 3.75
N THR A 413 0.02 -22.45 4.30
CA THR A 413 0.47 -21.08 4.63
C THR A 413 1.76 -20.75 3.89
N LEU A 414 1.92 -19.49 3.47
CA LEU A 414 3.18 -18.88 3.05
C LEU A 414 3.71 -17.96 4.15
N GLU A 415 5.02 -17.98 4.36
CA GLU A 415 5.72 -17.17 5.35
C GLU A 415 6.54 -16.08 4.67
N PHE A 416 6.14 -14.82 4.82
CA PHE A 416 6.89 -13.68 4.26
C PHE A 416 7.87 -13.08 5.27
N GLY A 417 7.59 -13.28 6.56
CA GLY A 417 8.39 -12.75 7.66
C GLY A 417 8.22 -11.24 7.89
N GLY A 418 8.78 -10.75 9.00
CA GLY A 418 8.74 -9.34 9.37
C GLY A 418 7.32 -8.77 9.43
N LEU A 419 7.13 -7.59 8.87
CA LEU A 419 5.83 -6.92 8.83
C LEU A 419 4.84 -7.52 7.81
N LEU A 420 5.32 -8.28 6.84
CA LEU A 420 4.46 -8.91 5.83
C LEU A 420 3.75 -10.17 6.36
N GLY A 421 4.23 -10.70 7.48
CA GLY A 421 3.60 -11.79 8.23
C GLY A 421 3.53 -13.12 7.51
N SER A 422 2.41 -13.80 7.63
CA SER A 422 2.13 -15.10 7.01
C SER A 422 0.69 -15.13 6.48
N GLY A 423 0.49 -15.70 5.29
CA GLY A 423 -0.84 -15.74 4.66
C GLY A 423 -1.35 -17.17 4.42
N PRO A 424 -2.59 -17.49 4.84
CA PRO A 424 -3.23 -18.74 4.45
C PRO A 424 -3.60 -18.69 2.95
N VAL A 425 -3.42 -19.81 2.26
CA VAL A 425 -3.87 -19.96 0.87
C VAL A 425 -5.40 -20.01 0.86
N MET A 426 -6.03 -18.93 0.40
CA MET A 426 -7.48 -18.78 0.39
C MET A 426 -8.11 -19.48 -0.83
N PRO A 427 -9.30 -20.09 -0.71
CA PRO A 427 -9.98 -20.71 -1.84
C PRO A 427 -10.40 -19.70 -2.90
N ILE A 428 -10.38 -20.14 -4.17
CA ILE A 428 -10.84 -19.36 -5.33
C ILE A 428 -11.91 -20.12 -6.10
N ARG A 429 -12.70 -19.40 -6.91
CA ARG A 429 -13.70 -20.04 -7.77
C ARG A 429 -13.06 -20.72 -8.99
N GLU A 430 -13.46 -21.95 -9.27
CA GLU A 430 -12.89 -22.79 -10.35
C GLU A 430 -13.32 -22.39 -11.76
N LYS A 431 -14.42 -21.64 -11.94
CA LYS A 431 -14.94 -21.30 -13.27
C LYS A 431 -14.09 -20.26 -13.98
N SER A 432 -13.69 -20.59 -15.21
CA SER A 432 -12.76 -19.78 -15.98
C SER A 432 -13.37 -18.47 -16.53
N PRO A 433 -12.76 -17.31 -16.25
CA PRO A 433 -13.12 -16.01 -16.85
C PRO A 433 -12.38 -15.73 -18.17
N ALA A 434 -11.62 -16.68 -18.71
CA ALA A 434 -10.69 -16.46 -19.82
C ALA A 434 -11.33 -15.79 -21.04
N LYS A 435 -12.58 -16.17 -21.39
CA LYS A 435 -13.28 -15.55 -22.52
C LYS A 435 -13.55 -14.06 -22.30
N PHE A 436 -13.85 -13.65 -21.07
CA PHE A 436 -14.05 -12.24 -20.71
C PHE A 436 -12.73 -11.48 -20.81
N ILE A 437 -11.70 -11.95 -20.15
CA ILE A 437 -10.37 -11.29 -20.11
C ILE A 437 -9.76 -11.18 -21.52
N ASN A 438 -9.91 -12.24 -22.33
CA ASN A 438 -9.35 -12.26 -23.69
C ASN A 438 -10.07 -11.33 -24.69
N ARG A 439 -11.19 -10.69 -24.31
CA ARG A 439 -11.79 -9.62 -25.13
C ARG A 439 -10.91 -8.38 -25.22
N GLY A 440 -10.14 -8.07 -24.16
CA GLY A 440 -9.29 -6.89 -24.12
C GLY A 440 -10.07 -5.57 -24.21
N GLY A 441 -9.40 -4.53 -24.69
CA GLY A 441 -9.99 -3.21 -24.89
C GLY A 441 -10.18 -2.42 -23.59
N ARG A 442 -11.34 -1.82 -23.39
CA ARG A 442 -11.59 -0.93 -22.24
C ARG A 442 -12.99 -1.10 -21.67
N ILE A 443 -13.10 -1.15 -20.33
CA ILE A 443 -14.36 -0.85 -19.67
C ILE A 443 -14.46 0.68 -19.60
N PRO A 444 -15.50 1.31 -20.20
CA PRO A 444 -15.60 2.75 -20.25
C PRO A 444 -15.82 3.36 -18.85
N ALA A 445 -15.45 4.64 -18.71
CA ALA A 445 -15.69 5.39 -17.48
C ALA A 445 -17.18 5.44 -17.14
N PRO A 446 -17.55 5.33 -15.85
CA PRO A 446 -18.95 5.37 -15.44
C PRO A 446 -19.55 6.77 -15.62
N MET A 447 -20.88 6.85 -15.75
CA MET A 447 -21.57 8.16 -15.99
C MET A 447 -21.28 9.20 -14.91
N GLN A 448 -21.10 8.81 -13.65
CA GLN A 448 -20.76 9.74 -12.56
C GLN A 448 -19.40 10.42 -12.73
N SER A 449 -18.53 9.91 -13.59
CA SER A 449 -17.25 10.57 -13.91
C SER A 449 -17.41 11.80 -14.79
N LEU A 450 -18.56 11.94 -15.41
CA LEU A 450 -18.91 13.09 -16.28
C LEU A 450 -19.35 14.32 -15.48
N LYS A 451 -19.28 14.30 -14.17
CA LYS A 451 -19.48 15.49 -13.33
C LYS A 451 -18.33 16.45 -13.57
N ASN A 452 -18.69 17.58 -14.15
CA ASN A 452 -17.75 18.69 -14.36
C ASN A 452 -17.52 19.46 -13.07
#